data_1bf1670a30a68a6f72938d8a2489ddfe
#
_entry.id   1bf1670a30a68a6f72938d8a2489ddfe
#
_cell.length_a   1.000
_cell.length_b   1.000
_cell.length_c   1.000
_cell.angle_alpha   90.00
_cell.angle_beta   90.00
_cell.angle_gamma   90.00
#
_symmetry.space_group_name_H-M   'P 1'
#
loop_
_entity.id
_entity.type
_entity.pdbx_description
1 polymer ?
#
loop_
_entity_poly.entity_id
_entity_poly.type
_entity_poly.pdbx_seq_one_letter_code
_entity_poly.pdbx_strand_id
1 'polypeptide(L)'
;MIKLNNVVFNYQSMPMVFDLHIQAQEKIAIIGESGAGKSTLLNLIAGFEYADSGEIWLNGENHTKTAPFERPVSMLFQENNLFTHLSVEENITLGLKPNLALNAEEKALVEQAASAVNLQDFLTRKPTALSGGQKQRVALARCLLRDKPILLLDEPFSALDPKLRIEMQDLMDQLCEEKKLTMLLVTHQPKEIERHIDRVIEIHQGKVI
;
A
#
# COMPACT_ATOMS: atom_id res chain seq x y z
N MET A 1 -15.64 -4.44 4.32
CA MET A 1 -14.35 -3.92 4.84
C MET A 1 -14.13 -2.46 4.42
N ILE A 2 -14.15 -2.16 3.13
CA ILE A 2 -14.07 -0.80 2.60
C ILE A 2 -15.38 -0.48 1.89
N LYS A 3 -15.99 0.66 2.17
CA LYS A 3 -17.20 1.10 1.49
C LYS A 3 -17.09 2.60 1.19
N LEU A 4 -17.19 2.93 -0.07
CA LEU A 4 -17.27 4.28 -0.59
C LEU A 4 -18.68 4.52 -1.10
N ASN A 5 -19.43 5.42 -0.47
CA ASN A 5 -20.81 5.74 -0.84
C ASN A 5 -20.81 7.06 -1.60
N ASN A 6 -20.89 7.01 -2.92
CA ASN A 6 -20.95 8.20 -3.78
C ASN A 6 -19.88 9.24 -3.41
N VAL A 7 -18.65 8.80 -3.21
CA VAL A 7 -17.51 9.67 -2.85
C VAL A 7 -17.15 10.51 -4.06
N VAL A 8 -17.29 11.83 -3.93
CA VAL A 8 -16.96 12.82 -4.97
C VAL A 8 -15.68 13.54 -4.57
N PHE A 9 -14.77 13.68 -5.51
CA PHE A 9 -13.54 14.46 -5.37
C PHE A 9 -13.25 15.21 -6.67
N ASN A 10 -13.04 16.52 -6.58
CA ASN A 10 -12.73 17.36 -7.74
C ASN A 10 -11.23 17.61 -7.83
N TYR A 11 -10.57 16.91 -8.74
CA TYR A 11 -9.15 17.15 -9.03
C TYR A 11 -9.04 18.15 -10.19
N GLN A 12 -8.70 19.41 -9.87
CA GLN A 12 -8.66 20.51 -10.84
C GLN A 12 -10.00 20.65 -11.61
N SER A 13 -10.07 20.19 -12.85
CA SER A 13 -11.28 20.24 -13.70
C SER A 13 -11.93 18.87 -13.93
N MET A 14 -11.39 17.79 -13.32
CA MET A 14 -11.90 16.43 -13.51
C MET A 14 -12.65 15.97 -12.24
N PRO A 15 -14.00 15.92 -12.27
CA PRO A 15 -14.76 15.32 -11.18
C PRO A 15 -14.58 13.81 -11.17
N MET A 16 -14.22 13.27 -10.01
CA MET A 16 -14.13 11.84 -9.78
C MET A 16 -15.27 11.39 -8.88
N VAL A 17 -15.86 10.24 -9.19
CA VAL A 17 -16.97 9.68 -8.41
C VAL A 17 -16.67 8.20 -8.16
N PHE A 18 -16.53 7.82 -6.89
CA PHE A 18 -16.26 6.46 -6.49
C PHE A 18 -17.43 5.91 -5.66
N ASP A 19 -18.08 4.89 -6.18
CA ASP A 19 -19.05 4.07 -5.46
C ASP A 19 -18.54 2.63 -5.50
N LEU A 20 -18.10 2.10 -4.35
CA LEU A 20 -17.32 0.88 -4.30
C LEU A 20 -17.51 0.16 -2.97
N HIS A 21 -17.69 -1.16 -3.03
CA HIS A 21 -17.73 -2.01 -1.86
C HIS A 21 -16.73 -3.17 -1.99
N ILE A 22 -15.84 -3.30 -1.01
CA ILE A 22 -14.81 -4.33 -0.92
C ILE A 22 -15.00 -5.11 0.36
N GLN A 23 -15.05 -6.43 0.24
CA GLN A 23 -15.23 -7.35 1.36
C GLN A 23 -13.94 -7.46 2.20
N ALA A 24 -14.08 -7.99 3.41
CA ALA A 24 -12.91 -8.32 4.23
C ALA A 24 -12.10 -9.43 3.55
N GLN A 25 -10.78 -9.31 3.59
CA GLN A 25 -9.81 -10.26 3.02
C GLN A 25 -9.85 -10.35 1.49
N GLU A 26 -10.58 -9.48 0.81
CA GLU A 26 -10.60 -9.42 -0.65
C GLU A 26 -9.32 -8.78 -1.18
N LYS A 27 -8.71 -9.39 -2.19
CA LYS A 27 -7.50 -8.91 -2.89
C LYS A 27 -7.91 -8.32 -4.24
N ILE A 28 -7.77 -7.02 -4.42
CA ILE A 28 -8.28 -6.28 -5.57
C ILE A 28 -7.15 -5.64 -6.36
N ALA A 29 -7.15 -5.84 -7.67
CA ALA A 29 -6.35 -5.04 -8.60
C ALA A 29 -7.16 -3.84 -9.12
N ILE A 30 -6.55 -2.67 -9.08
CA ILE A 30 -7.08 -1.43 -9.65
C ILE A 30 -6.28 -1.12 -10.92
N ILE A 31 -6.97 -1.09 -12.05
CA ILE A 31 -6.39 -0.80 -13.36
C ILE A 31 -7.02 0.45 -13.97
N GLY A 32 -6.43 0.94 -15.05
CA GLY A 32 -6.90 2.09 -15.81
C GLY A 32 -5.74 2.88 -16.41
N GLU A 33 -6.05 3.82 -17.28
CA GLU A 33 -5.05 4.68 -17.92
C GLU A 33 -4.31 5.57 -16.90
N SER A 34 -3.15 6.11 -17.30
CA SER A 34 -2.45 7.12 -16.50
C SER A 34 -3.36 8.34 -16.34
N GLY A 35 -3.47 8.86 -15.12
CA GLY A 35 -4.35 9.99 -14.81
C GLY A 35 -5.84 9.61 -14.62
N ALA A 36 -6.23 8.34 -14.72
CA ALA A 36 -7.64 7.93 -14.56
C ALA A 36 -8.20 8.12 -13.13
N GLY A 37 -7.34 8.35 -12.12
CA GLY A 37 -7.76 8.56 -10.73
C GLY A 37 -7.43 7.40 -9.78
N LYS A 38 -6.61 6.42 -10.19
CA LYS A 38 -6.23 5.26 -9.37
C LYS A 38 -5.54 5.64 -8.05
N SER A 39 -4.47 6.44 -8.13
CA SER A 39 -3.76 6.92 -6.93
C SER A 39 -4.62 7.86 -6.09
N THR A 40 -5.51 8.63 -6.73
CA THR A 40 -6.50 9.48 -6.03
C THR A 40 -7.45 8.62 -5.18
N LEU A 41 -7.96 7.51 -5.73
CA LEU A 41 -8.78 6.57 -4.98
C LEU A 41 -8.03 6.02 -3.74
N LEU A 42 -6.76 5.59 -3.90
CA LEU A 42 -5.95 5.14 -2.77
C LEU A 42 -5.73 6.26 -1.74
N ASN A 43 -5.44 7.48 -2.19
CA ASN A 43 -5.24 8.64 -1.31
C ASN A 43 -6.51 9.02 -0.53
N LEU A 44 -7.68 8.95 -1.15
CA LEU A 44 -8.97 9.14 -0.47
C LEU A 44 -9.20 8.08 0.61
N ILE A 45 -8.92 6.80 0.33
CA ILE A 45 -9.05 5.72 1.32
C ILE A 45 -8.01 5.88 2.44
N ALA A 46 -6.79 6.30 2.12
CA ALA A 46 -5.72 6.51 3.09
C ALA A 46 -5.85 7.81 3.91
N GLY A 47 -6.67 8.78 3.43
CA GLY A 47 -6.90 10.07 4.08
C GLY A 47 -5.88 11.15 3.75
N PHE A 48 -5.08 10.97 2.71
CA PHE A 48 -4.19 12.03 2.17
C PHE A 48 -4.94 13.03 1.31
N GLU A 49 -6.12 12.64 0.80
CA GLU A 49 -7.11 13.50 0.16
C GLU A 49 -8.45 13.37 0.88
N TYR A 50 -9.24 14.44 0.87
CA TYR A 50 -10.56 14.46 1.50
C TYR A 50 -11.65 14.63 0.44
N ALA A 51 -12.68 13.82 0.55
CA ALA A 51 -13.83 13.90 -0.36
C ALA A 51 -14.59 15.22 -0.20
N ASP A 52 -15.04 15.79 -1.32
CA ASP A 52 -15.93 16.94 -1.34
C ASP A 52 -17.34 16.56 -0.84
N SER A 53 -17.78 15.32 -1.16
CA SER A 53 -19.03 14.75 -0.67
C SER A 53 -18.99 13.23 -0.68
N GLY A 54 -20.01 12.59 -0.11
CA GLY A 54 -20.08 11.15 0.06
C GLY A 54 -19.46 10.69 1.37
N GLU A 55 -19.34 9.38 1.56
CA GLU A 55 -18.84 8.78 2.80
C GLU A 55 -17.82 7.69 2.54
N ILE A 56 -16.80 7.64 3.39
CA ILE A 56 -15.75 6.60 3.39
C ILE A 56 -15.86 5.82 4.70
N TRP A 57 -16.20 4.54 4.59
CA TRP A 57 -16.28 3.61 5.69
C TRP A 57 -15.16 2.57 5.59
N LEU A 58 -14.36 2.44 6.65
CA LEU A 58 -13.27 1.48 6.73
C LEU A 58 -13.43 0.64 7.98
N ASN A 59 -13.41 -0.67 7.85
CA ASN A 59 -13.54 -1.62 8.95
C ASN A 59 -14.77 -1.38 9.85
N GLY A 60 -15.88 -0.90 9.26
CA GLY A 60 -17.14 -0.62 9.97
C GLY A 60 -17.27 0.75 10.61
N GLU A 61 -16.23 1.60 10.52
CA GLU A 61 -16.21 2.95 11.06
C GLU A 61 -16.18 4.01 9.95
N ASN A 62 -16.80 5.17 10.19
CA ASN A 62 -16.81 6.29 9.25
C ASN A 62 -15.48 7.07 9.36
N HIS A 63 -14.72 7.05 8.28
CA HIS A 63 -13.42 7.72 8.15
C HIS A 63 -13.41 8.87 7.16
N THR A 64 -14.56 9.41 6.78
CA THR A 64 -14.66 10.47 5.76
C THR A 64 -13.79 11.69 6.07
N LYS A 65 -13.65 12.05 7.36
CA LYS A 65 -12.92 13.24 7.82
C LYS A 65 -11.75 12.94 8.75
N THR A 66 -11.40 11.68 8.99
CA THR A 66 -10.29 11.31 9.87
C THR A 66 -8.94 11.49 9.20
N ALA A 67 -7.93 11.82 9.99
CA ALA A 67 -6.56 11.95 9.52
C ALA A 67 -5.95 10.58 9.13
N PRO A 68 -4.90 10.54 8.29
CA PRO A 68 -4.29 9.29 7.81
C PRO A 68 -3.82 8.35 8.94
N PHE A 69 -3.32 8.88 10.04
CA PHE A 69 -2.81 8.07 11.15
C PHE A 69 -3.92 7.39 11.97
N GLU A 70 -5.16 7.89 11.92
CA GLU A 70 -6.34 7.32 12.59
C GLU A 70 -6.96 6.17 11.78
N ARG A 71 -6.63 6.06 10.48
CA ARG A 71 -7.24 5.07 9.60
C ARG A 71 -6.62 3.68 9.76
N PRO A 72 -7.42 2.61 9.64
CA PRO A 72 -6.94 1.23 9.73
C PRO A 72 -6.22 0.78 8.42
N VAL A 73 -5.29 1.60 7.93
CA VAL A 73 -4.69 1.47 6.61
C VAL A 73 -3.17 1.53 6.69
N SER A 74 -2.49 0.64 5.98
CA SER A 74 -1.09 0.77 5.57
C SER A 74 -1.02 1.10 4.09
N MET A 75 -0.14 2.02 3.69
CA MET A 75 0.01 2.40 2.28
C MET A 75 1.47 2.40 1.86
N LEU A 76 1.74 1.79 0.70
CA LEU A 76 2.97 1.91 -0.05
C LEU A 76 2.72 2.85 -1.23
N PHE A 77 3.50 3.91 -1.30
CA PHE A 77 3.43 4.92 -2.36
C PHE A 77 4.33 4.54 -3.53
N GLN A 78 3.99 4.98 -4.73
CA GLN A 78 4.79 4.78 -5.94
C GLN A 78 6.24 5.28 -5.78
N GLU A 79 6.47 6.40 -5.11
CA GLU A 79 7.80 6.98 -4.87
C GLU A 79 8.53 6.39 -3.63
N ASN A 80 8.04 5.28 -3.06
CA ASN A 80 8.60 4.59 -1.88
C ASN A 80 8.72 5.41 -0.59
N ASN A 81 8.78 6.72 -0.63
CA ASN A 81 8.83 7.66 0.51
C ASN A 81 9.81 7.24 1.62
N LEU A 82 11.06 6.90 1.24
CA LEU A 82 12.11 6.57 2.20
C LEU A 82 12.79 7.81 2.76
N PHE A 83 13.06 7.78 4.04
CA PHE A 83 13.85 8.82 4.72
C PHE A 83 15.33 8.61 4.42
N THR A 84 15.91 9.45 3.58
CA THR A 84 17.28 9.29 3.06
C THR A 84 18.37 9.47 4.12
N HIS A 85 18.06 10.12 5.22
CA HIS A 85 18.97 10.31 6.36
C HIS A 85 19.00 9.11 7.30
N LEU A 86 17.99 8.25 7.28
CA LEU A 86 17.87 7.02 8.07
C LEU A 86 18.47 5.82 7.31
N SER A 87 18.94 4.81 8.06
CA SER A 87 19.34 3.51 7.50
C SER A 87 18.14 2.71 6.99
N VAL A 88 18.40 1.57 6.33
CA VAL A 88 17.37 0.60 5.94
C VAL A 88 16.63 0.08 7.18
N GLU A 89 17.37 -0.35 8.21
CA GLU A 89 16.79 -0.82 9.48
C GLU A 89 15.88 0.24 10.11
N GLU A 90 16.34 1.48 10.21
CA GLU A 90 15.56 2.59 10.77
C GLU A 90 14.32 2.90 9.92
N ASN A 91 14.42 2.88 8.58
CA ASN A 91 13.27 3.05 7.70
C ASN A 91 12.21 1.96 7.91
N ILE A 92 12.62 0.70 8.06
CA ILE A 92 11.71 -0.43 8.33
C ILE A 92 11.10 -0.26 9.73
N THR A 93 11.91 0.12 10.73
CA THR A 93 11.49 0.36 12.12
C THR A 93 10.34 1.37 12.23
N LEU A 94 10.29 2.38 11.35
CA LEU A 94 9.18 3.35 11.32
C LEU A 94 7.80 2.68 11.07
N GLY A 95 7.77 1.47 10.56
CA GLY A 95 6.54 0.66 10.47
C GLY A 95 5.98 0.25 11.83
N LEU A 96 6.85 0.09 12.83
CA LEU A 96 6.49 -0.26 14.22
C LEU A 96 6.42 0.97 15.13
N LYS A 97 7.51 1.75 15.15
CA LYS A 97 7.70 2.85 16.10
C LYS A 97 8.33 4.09 15.48
N PRO A 98 7.64 5.24 15.51
CA PRO A 98 8.18 6.50 15.01
C PRO A 98 9.42 7.01 15.76
N ASN A 99 9.60 6.62 17.02
CA ASN A 99 10.75 7.05 17.87
C ASN A 99 11.99 6.17 17.70
N LEU A 100 11.93 5.13 16.86
CA LEU A 100 13.01 4.18 16.57
C LEU A 100 13.55 3.39 17.78
N ALA A 101 12.90 3.49 18.93
CA ALA A 101 13.33 2.83 20.18
C ALA A 101 12.72 1.42 20.27
N LEU A 102 13.45 0.42 19.80
CA LEU A 102 13.02 -0.97 19.77
C LEU A 102 13.49 -1.75 21.02
N ASN A 103 12.63 -2.61 21.53
CA ASN A 103 13.06 -3.71 22.42
C ASN A 103 13.61 -4.89 21.59
N ALA A 104 14.06 -5.96 22.25
CA ALA A 104 14.66 -7.11 21.59
C ALA A 104 13.68 -7.86 20.65
N GLU A 105 12.42 -8.00 21.07
CA GLU A 105 11.37 -8.66 20.26
C GLU A 105 11.05 -7.85 19.00
N GLU A 106 10.90 -6.55 19.15
CA GLU A 106 10.63 -5.63 18.04
C GLU A 106 11.78 -5.59 17.04
N LYS A 107 13.03 -5.67 17.53
CA LYS A 107 14.21 -5.77 16.67
C LYS A 107 14.17 -7.05 15.84
N ALA A 108 13.80 -8.17 16.45
CA ALA A 108 13.66 -9.45 15.73
C ALA A 108 12.58 -9.35 14.62
N LEU A 109 11.46 -8.64 14.87
CA LEU A 109 10.44 -8.42 13.84
C LEU A 109 10.97 -7.58 12.66
N VAL A 110 11.77 -6.55 12.92
CA VAL A 110 12.42 -5.74 11.88
C VAL A 110 13.38 -6.60 11.05
N GLU A 111 14.20 -7.42 11.69
CA GLU A 111 15.12 -8.35 11.02
C GLU A 111 14.37 -9.40 10.18
N GLN A 112 13.27 -9.95 10.68
CA GLN A 112 12.41 -10.86 9.93
C GLN A 112 11.78 -10.20 8.71
N ALA A 113 11.23 -8.99 8.86
CA ALA A 113 10.67 -8.25 7.74
C ALA A 113 11.74 -7.93 6.67
N ALA A 114 12.95 -7.57 7.07
CA ALA A 114 14.06 -7.33 6.16
C ALA A 114 14.49 -8.62 5.43
N SER A 115 14.55 -9.74 6.15
CA SER A 115 14.88 -11.05 5.57
C SER A 115 13.82 -11.51 4.56
N ALA A 116 12.53 -11.32 4.86
CA ALA A 116 11.43 -11.70 3.97
C ALA A 116 11.51 -11.00 2.60
N VAL A 117 12.07 -9.78 2.55
CA VAL A 117 12.28 -9.03 1.31
C VAL A 117 13.74 -9.09 0.80
N ASN A 118 14.55 -10.03 1.29
CA ASN A 118 15.97 -10.20 0.91
C ASN A 118 16.82 -8.92 1.11
N LEU A 119 16.70 -8.27 2.28
CA LEU A 119 17.46 -7.07 2.64
C LEU A 119 18.31 -7.19 3.90
N GLN A 120 18.50 -8.40 4.45
CA GLN A 120 19.25 -8.62 5.69
C GLN A 120 20.69 -8.07 5.64
N ASP A 121 21.34 -8.13 4.48
CA ASP A 121 22.72 -7.63 4.29
C ASP A 121 22.80 -6.12 4.05
N PHE A 122 21.67 -5.43 4.04
CA PHE A 122 21.58 -4.02 3.70
C PHE A 122 21.12 -3.13 4.86
N LEU A 123 20.83 -3.70 6.03
CA LEU A 123 20.21 -3.03 7.17
C LEU A 123 20.92 -1.73 7.58
N THR A 124 22.24 -1.69 7.55
CA THR A 124 23.05 -0.52 7.93
C THR A 124 23.23 0.51 6.82
N ARG A 125 22.83 0.19 5.58
CA ARG A 125 22.98 1.11 4.44
C ARG A 125 21.90 2.20 4.47
N LYS A 126 22.23 3.34 3.84
CA LYS A 126 21.25 4.41 3.60
C LYS A 126 20.55 4.20 2.26
N PRO A 127 19.29 4.69 2.09
CA PRO A 127 18.56 4.59 0.84
C PRO A 127 19.29 5.15 -0.39
N THR A 128 20.16 6.13 -0.20
CA THR A 128 20.99 6.70 -1.27
C THR A 128 21.97 5.72 -1.90
N ALA A 129 22.34 4.65 -1.17
CA ALA A 129 23.24 3.59 -1.64
C ALA A 129 22.49 2.35 -2.16
N LEU A 130 21.17 2.44 -2.38
CA LEU A 130 20.31 1.35 -2.83
C LEU A 130 19.85 1.55 -4.28
N SER A 131 19.65 0.42 -4.99
CA SER A 131 18.93 0.41 -6.28
C SER A 131 17.45 0.74 -6.10
N GLY A 132 16.75 1.05 -7.20
CA GLY A 132 15.31 1.30 -7.20
C GLY A 132 14.51 0.13 -6.59
N GLY A 133 14.79 -1.10 -7.02
CA GLY A 133 14.14 -2.30 -6.48
C GLY A 133 14.46 -2.55 -5.00
N GLN A 134 15.68 -2.26 -4.54
CA GLN A 134 16.00 -2.34 -3.11
C GLN A 134 15.22 -1.32 -2.28
N LYS A 135 15.09 -0.08 -2.77
CA LYS A 135 14.26 0.96 -2.12
C LYS A 135 12.80 0.53 -2.02
N GLN A 136 12.26 -0.05 -3.08
CA GLN A 136 10.87 -0.54 -3.12
C GLN A 136 10.67 -1.65 -2.09
N ARG A 137 11.61 -2.58 -1.95
CA ARG A 137 11.56 -3.64 -0.92
C ARG A 137 11.67 -3.09 0.51
N VAL A 138 12.45 -2.04 0.76
CA VAL A 138 12.48 -1.38 2.08
C VAL A 138 11.11 -0.79 2.42
N ALA A 139 10.48 -0.10 1.48
CA ALA A 139 9.15 0.48 1.68
C ALA A 139 8.10 -0.60 1.90
N LEU A 140 8.19 -1.73 1.18
CA LEU A 140 7.32 -2.88 1.38
C LEU A 140 7.49 -3.49 2.78
N ALA A 141 8.73 -3.77 3.22
CA ALA A 141 9.02 -4.28 4.56
C ALA A 141 8.46 -3.36 5.66
N ARG A 142 8.59 -2.03 5.49
CA ARG A 142 7.99 -1.05 6.39
C ARG A 142 6.46 -1.16 6.45
N CYS A 143 5.80 -1.37 5.33
CA CYS A 143 4.34 -1.57 5.29
C CYS A 143 3.90 -2.86 5.98
N LEU A 144 4.66 -3.95 5.83
CA LEU A 144 4.35 -5.25 6.41
C LEU A 144 4.41 -5.27 7.94
N LEU A 145 5.24 -4.40 8.54
CA LEU A 145 5.34 -4.26 9.98
C LEU A 145 4.19 -3.46 10.59
N ARG A 146 3.48 -2.66 9.80
CA ARG A 146 2.27 -1.99 10.29
C ARG A 146 1.15 -3.02 10.41
N ASP A 147 0.67 -3.21 11.62
CA ASP A 147 -0.43 -4.14 11.90
C ASP A 147 -1.78 -3.46 11.62
N LYS A 148 -2.08 -3.27 10.32
CA LYS A 148 -3.32 -2.65 9.83
C LYS A 148 -4.04 -3.61 8.90
N PRO A 149 -5.38 -3.76 9.03
CA PRO A 149 -6.14 -4.75 8.27
C PRO A 149 -6.33 -4.41 6.79
N ILE A 150 -6.04 -3.17 6.37
CA ILE A 150 -6.15 -2.72 4.97
C ILE A 150 -4.78 -2.34 4.45
N LEU A 151 -4.39 -2.93 3.31
CA LEU A 151 -3.13 -2.68 2.63
C LEU A 151 -3.39 -2.04 1.26
N LEU A 152 -2.88 -0.83 1.06
CA LEU A 152 -2.95 -0.10 -0.19
C LEU A 152 -1.56 -0.06 -0.83
N LEU A 153 -1.47 -0.48 -2.09
CA LEU A 153 -0.21 -0.59 -2.81
C LEU A 153 -0.32 0.16 -4.15
N ASP A 154 0.48 1.19 -4.32
CA ASP A 154 0.55 1.96 -5.57
C ASP A 154 1.80 1.54 -6.36
N GLU A 155 1.61 0.71 -7.38
CA GLU A 155 2.64 0.14 -8.26
C GLU A 155 3.82 -0.53 -7.51
N PRO A 156 3.56 -1.45 -6.55
CA PRO A 156 4.56 -1.94 -5.60
C PRO A 156 5.68 -2.77 -6.23
N PHE A 157 5.54 -3.19 -7.48
CA PHE A 157 6.47 -4.10 -8.16
C PHE A 157 7.09 -3.51 -9.43
N SER A 158 6.82 -2.23 -9.75
CA SER A 158 7.23 -1.59 -11.01
C SER A 158 8.74 -1.50 -11.21
N ALA A 159 9.52 -1.35 -10.13
CA ALA A 159 10.98 -1.24 -10.17
C ALA A 159 11.73 -2.57 -9.95
N LEU A 160 11.02 -3.71 -9.90
CA LEU A 160 11.59 -5.04 -9.69
C LEU A 160 11.86 -5.76 -11.01
N ASP A 161 12.94 -6.55 -11.05
CA ASP A 161 13.16 -7.48 -12.13
C ASP A 161 12.10 -8.60 -12.12
N PRO A 162 11.87 -9.31 -13.25
CA PRO A 162 10.76 -10.26 -13.36
C PRO A 162 10.79 -11.39 -12.33
N LYS A 163 11.98 -11.92 -11.99
CA LYS A 163 12.11 -13.00 -11.02
C LYS A 163 11.74 -12.51 -9.62
N LEU A 164 12.32 -11.41 -9.20
CA LEU A 164 12.07 -10.82 -7.88
C LEU A 164 10.63 -10.35 -7.74
N ARG A 165 10.01 -9.88 -8.83
CA ARG A 165 8.60 -9.49 -8.86
C ARG A 165 7.70 -10.67 -8.47
N ILE A 166 7.92 -11.86 -9.06
CA ILE A 166 7.17 -13.07 -8.74
C ILE A 166 7.36 -13.43 -7.26
N GLU A 167 8.61 -13.45 -6.78
CA GLU A 167 8.91 -13.76 -5.37
C GLU A 167 8.17 -12.79 -4.41
N MET A 168 8.12 -11.49 -4.74
CA MET A 168 7.44 -10.50 -3.91
C MET A 168 5.90 -10.59 -3.99
N GLN A 169 5.36 -10.99 -5.14
CA GLN A 169 3.92 -11.25 -5.29
C GLN A 169 3.51 -12.46 -4.45
N ASP A 170 4.25 -13.57 -4.52
CA ASP A 170 4.00 -14.76 -3.70
C ASP A 170 4.10 -14.44 -2.20
N LEU A 171 5.11 -13.65 -1.77
CA LEU A 171 5.23 -13.18 -0.39
C LEU A 171 4.03 -12.35 0.04
N MET A 172 3.58 -11.41 -0.80
CA MET A 172 2.43 -10.57 -0.49
C MET A 172 1.15 -11.38 -0.34
N ASP A 173 0.95 -12.36 -1.22
CA ASP A 173 -0.20 -13.25 -1.18
C ASP A 173 -0.23 -14.06 0.14
N GLN A 174 0.89 -14.70 0.47
CA GLN A 174 1.06 -15.42 1.74
C GLN A 174 0.75 -14.52 2.95
N LEU A 175 1.29 -13.31 2.99
CA LEU A 175 1.08 -12.37 4.10
C LEU A 175 -0.37 -11.88 4.18
N CYS A 176 -1.03 -11.67 3.04
CA CYS A 176 -2.46 -11.33 3.01
C CYS A 176 -3.30 -12.45 3.63
N GLU A 177 -2.98 -13.71 3.34
CA GLU A 177 -3.66 -14.86 3.92
C GLU A 177 -3.37 -15.03 5.41
N GLU A 178 -2.09 -15.01 5.82
CA GLU A 178 -1.68 -15.18 7.22
C GLU A 178 -2.26 -14.11 8.14
N LYS A 179 -2.22 -12.83 7.69
CA LYS A 179 -2.69 -11.67 8.46
C LYS A 179 -4.14 -11.30 8.17
N LYS A 180 -4.83 -12.02 7.28
CA LYS A 180 -6.22 -11.75 6.84
C LYS A 180 -6.40 -10.32 6.36
N LEU A 181 -5.48 -9.83 5.53
CA LEU A 181 -5.50 -8.46 5.03
C LEU A 181 -6.50 -8.32 3.89
N THR A 182 -7.08 -7.13 3.78
CA THR A 182 -7.79 -6.66 2.59
C THR A 182 -6.80 -5.84 1.77
N MET A 183 -6.56 -6.20 0.51
CA MET A 183 -5.53 -5.58 -0.32
C MET A 183 -6.13 -4.86 -1.53
N LEU A 184 -5.70 -3.62 -1.76
CA LEU A 184 -5.93 -2.88 -3.00
C LEU A 184 -4.57 -2.60 -3.64
N LEU A 185 -4.41 -3.08 -4.85
CA LEU A 185 -3.16 -2.96 -5.61
C LEU A 185 -3.41 -2.22 -6.92
N VAL A 186 -2.81 -1.06 -7.10
CA VAL A 186 -2.74 -0.38 -8.40
C VAL A 186 -1.62 -1.00 -9.22
N THR A 187 -1.94 -1.39 -10.46
CA THR A 187 -0.97 -1.95 -11.40
C THR A 187 -1.31 -1.62 -12.83
N HIS A 188 -0.27 -1.52 -13.67
CA HIS A 188 -0.40 -1.46 -15.14
C HIS A 188 -0.28 -2.84 -15.81
N GLN A 189 0.00 -3.89 -15.03
CA GLN A 189 0.25 -5.25 -15.53
C GLN A 189 -0.66 -6.28 -14.83
N PRO A 190 -1.99 -6.20 -15.02
CA PRO A 190 -2.94 -7.04 -14.29
C PRO A 190 -2.75 -8.55 -14.57
N LYS A 191 -2.33 -8.91 -15.79
CA LYS A 191 -2.10 -10.33 -16.15
C LYS A 191 -1.00 -11.02 -15.34
N GLU A 192 -0.01 -10.25 -14.85
CA GLU A 192 1.09 -10.81 -14.07
C GLU A 192 0.70 -11.16 -12.64
N ILE A 193 -0.37 -10.56 -12.11
CA ILE A 193 -0.87 -10.77 -10.75
C ILE A 193 -2.24 -11.47 -10.70
N GLU A 194 -2.79 -11.86 -11.82
CA GLU A 194 -4.15 -12.42 -11.94
C GLU A 194 -4.38 -13.60 -10.99
N ARG A 195 -3.36 -14.44 -10.78
CA ARG A 195 -3.45 -15.61 -9.88
C ARG A 195 -3.53 -15.24 -8.37
N HIS A 196 -3.22 -13.99 -8.01
CA HIS A 196 -3.18 -13.51 -6.62
C HIS A 196 -4.30 -12.52 -6.30
N ILE A 197 -5.24 -12.33 -7.23
CA ILE A 197 -6.30 -11.30 -7.15
C ILE A 197 -7.67 -11.95 -7.29
N ASP A 198 -8.59 -11.57 -6.40
CA ASP A 198 -9.96 -12.06 -6.43
C ASP A 198 -10.82 -11.30 -7.45
N ARG A 199 -10.55 -9.99 -7.62
CA ARG A 199 -11.33 -9.12 -8.51
C ARG A 199 -10.48 -7.98 -9.08
N VAL A 200 -10.77 -7.61 -10.31
CA VAL A 200 -10.22 -6.44 -10.98
C VAL A 200 -11.26 -5.33 -11.01
N ILE A 201 -10.85 -4.12 -10.67
CA ILE A 201 -11.65 -2.89 -10.78
C ILE A 201 -10.96 -2.00 -11.79
N GLU A 202 -11.70 -1.56 -12.80
CA GLU A 202 -11.22 -0.61 -13.78
C GLU A 202 -11.70 0.81 -13.44
N ILE A 203 -10.76 1.77 -13.50
CA ILE A 203 -11.07 3.20 -13.35
C ILE A 203 -10.85 3.88 -14.68
N HIS A 204 -11.89 4.54 -15.17
CA HIS A 204 -11.87 5.33 -16.39
C HIS A 204 -12.39 6.73 -16.12
N GLN A 205 -11.58 7.77 -16.42
CA GLN A 205 -11.93 9.18 -16.25
C GLN A 205 -12.59 9.51 -14.88
N GLY A 206 -11.99 9.00 -13.79
CA GLY A 206 -12.46 9.26 -12.44
C GLY A 206 -13.67 8.45 -11.97
N LYS A 207 -14.08 7.42 -12.72
CA LYS A 207 -15.22 6.56 -12.36
C LYS A 207 -14.84 5.09 -12.39
N VAL A 208 -15.46 4.31 -11.52
CA VAL A 208 -15.40 2.85 -11.53
C VAL A 208 -16.33 2.34 -12.65
N ILE A 209 -15.82 1.40 -13.48
CA ILE A 209 -16.56 0.76 -14.57
C ILE A 209 -16.52 -0.76 -14.43
#